data_771a9a979ba876cf1f8e79326fa3c8d3
#
_entry.id   771a9a979ba876cf1f8e79326fa3c8d3
#
_cell.length_a   1.000
_cell.length_b   1.000
_cell.length_c   1.000
_cell.angle_alpha   90.00
_cell.angle_beta   90.00
_cell.angle_gamma   90.00
#
_symmetry.space_group_name_H-M   'P 1'
#
loop_
_entity.id
_entity.type
_entity.pdbx_description
1 polymer ?
#
loop_
_entity_poly.entity_id
_entity_poly.type
_entity_poly.pdbx_seq_one_letter_code
_entity_poly.pdbx_strand_id
1 'polypeptide(L)'
;GLGCALGQVAPASADPDIPPVSDAARAAGLLDVRSVVPDAIIDLRYATTNNFTGVQLYPANARCLVHESMAPGLKTAADTLRANGERLVFWDCYRPHEVQVRMFQVVPNPNWVAKPGQYARSHEAGRSVDVTLANARGLVDMGTGFDDFSPRSLAYATDGVSADQQANRARLRGAMQAGGLQVYSGEWWHFDGPGAGEGRPFLNAPVN
;
A
#
# COMPACT_ATOMS: atom_id res chain seq x y z
N GLY A 1 -45.27 -17.95 -23.78
CA GLY A 1 -44.52 -17.06 -22.93
C GLY A 1 -43.26 -17.75 -22.42
N LEU A 2 -42.06 -17.43 -22.98
CA LEU A 2 -40.82 -17.88 -22.43
C LEU A 2 -40.45 -16.91 -21.30
N GLY A 3 -40.44 -17.37 -20.06
CA GLY A 3 -39.91 -16.66 -18.92
C GLY A 3 -38.39 -16.74 -18.90
N CYS A 4 -37.69 -15.62 -19.13
CA CYS A 4 -36.28 -15.49 -18.87
C CYS A 4 -36.07 -15.47 -17.35
N ALA A 5 -35.54 -16.57 -16.80
CA ALA A 5 -35.06 -16.59 -15.44
C ALA A 5 -33.75 -15.79 -15.40
N LEU A 6 -33.78 -14.59 -14.79
CA LEU A 6 -32.59 -13.86 -14.41
C LEU A 6 -31.89 -14.65 -13.30
N GLY A 7 -30.81 -15.33 -13.69
CA GLY A 7 -29.95 -15.99 -12.72
C GLY A 7 -29.34 -14.95 -11.81
N GLN A 8 -29.70 -14.98 -10.55
CA GLN A 8 -29.01 -14.20 -9.51
C GLN A 8 -27.58 -14.76 -9.41
N VAL A 9 -26.61 -13.91 -9.76
CA VAL A 9 -25.19 -14.20 -9.49
C VAL A 9 -25.06 -14.11 -7.96
N ALA A 10 -24.75 -15.24 -7.32
CA ALA A 10 -24.48 -15.25 -5.88
C ALA A 10 -23.31 -14.30 -5.59
N PRO A 11 -23.33 -13.53 -4.47
CA PRO A 11 -22.20 -12.73 -4.07
C PRO A 11 -20.99 -13.66 -3.91
N ALA A 12 -19.82 -13.22 -4.42
CA ALA A 12 -18.58 -13.95 -4.24
C ALA A 12 -18.41 -14.20 -2.74
N SER A 13 -18.30 -15.47 -2.34
CA SER A 13 -18.03 -15.83 -0.95
C SER A 13 -16.70 -15.20 -0.56
N ALA A 14 -16.63 -14.54 0.62
CA ALA A 14 -15.37 -14.05 1.18
C ALA A 14 -14.37 -15.23 1.21
N ASP A 15 -13.11 -14.96 0.82
CA ASP A 15 -12.07 -15.99 0.89
C ASP A 15 -11.98 -16.49 2.34
N PRO A 16 -12.19 -17.80 2.60
CA PRO A 16 -12.20 -18.34 3.95
C PRO A 16 -10.85 -18.20 4.66
N ASP A 17 -9.73 -17.98 3.90
CA ASP A 17 -8.40 -17.83 4.44
C ASP A 17 -8.11 -16.40 4.93
N ILE A 18 -9.00 -15.44 4.65
CA ILE A 18 -8.85 -14.05 5.10
C ILE A 18 -9.81 -13.81 6.27
N PRO A 19 -9.28 -13.70 7.51
CA PRO A 19 -10.14 -13.43 8.67
C PRO A 19 -10.87 -12.09 8.54
N PRO A 20 -12.04 -11.92 9.14
CA PRO A 20 -12.68 -10.61 9.22
C PRO A 20 -11.76 -9.59 9.88
N VAL A 21 -11.81 -8.34 9.42
CA VAL A 21 -11.13 -7.23 10.11
C VAL A 21 -11.86 -6.94 11.43
N SER A 22 -11.18 -6.22 12.36
CA SER A 22 -11.80 -5.81 13.62
C SER A 22 -13.03 -4.91 13.36
N ASP A 23 -13.94 -4.84 14.34
CA ASP A 23 -15.10 -3.94 14.26
C ASP A 23 -14.66 -2.49 14.09
N ALA A 24 -13.58 -2.06 14.78
CA ALA A 24 -13.04 -0.71 14.65
C ALA A 24 -12.49 -0.45 13.23
N ALA A 25 -11.79 -1.40 12.64
CA ALA A 25 -11.30 -1.30 11.27
C ALA A 25 -12.47 -1.22 10.28
N ARG A 26 -13.48 -2.05 10.45
CA ARG A 26 -14.67 -2.02 9.60
C ARG A 26 -15.42 -0.70 9.71
N ALA A 27 -15.61 -0.20 10.93
CA ALA A 27 -16.24 1.10 11.16
C ALA A 27 -15.47 2.26 10.51
N ALA A 28 -14.14 2.14 10.41
CA ALA A 28 -13.29 3.10 9.72
C ALA A 28 -13.27 2.94 8.19
N GLY A 29 -13.99 1.96 7.64
CA GLY A 29 -14.00 1.67 6.21
C GLY A 29 -12.74 0.95 5.71
N LEU A 30 -11.99 0.32 6.61
CA LEU A 30 -10.79 -0.44 6.27
C LEU A 30 -11.12 -1.88 5.90
N LEU A 31 -10.39 -2.43 4.94
CA LEU A 31 -10.45 -3.82 4.54
C LEU A 31 -9.04 -4.40 4.38
N ASP A 32 -8.92 -5.72 4.47
CA ASP A 32 -7.66 -6.41 4.15
C ASP A 32 -7.45 -6.40 2.64
N VAL A 33 -6.27 -5.95 2.22
CA VAL A 33 -5.96 -5.83 0.79
C VAL A 33 -6.08 -7.14 0.03
N ARG A 34 -5.86 -8.27 0.69
CA ARG A 34 -5.98 -9.60 0.08
C ARG A 34 -7.40 -9.94 -0.35
N SER A 35 -8.42 -9.28 0.23
CA SER A 35 -9.80 -9.42 -0.22
C SER A 35 -10.05 -8.80 -1.60
N VAL A 36 -9.17 -7.92 -2.05
CA VAL A 36 -9.24 -7.19 -3.33
C VAL A 36 -8.17 -7.67 -4.30
N VAL A 37 -6.98 -7.96 -3.80
CA VAL A 37 -5.81 -8.44 -4.54
C VAL A 37 -5.38 -9.77 -3.92
N PRO A 38 -6.01 -10.90 -4.32
CA PRO A 38 -5.76 -12.19 -3.68
C PRO A 38 -4.33 -12.70 -3.81
N ASP A 39 -3.60 -12.30 -4.86
CA ASP A 39 -2.22 -12.65 -5.10
C ASP A 39 -1.21 -11.63 -4.55
N ALA A 40 -1.67 -10.66 -3.74
CA ALA A 40 -0.79 -9.70 -3.08
C ALA A 40 0.24 -10.42 -2.20
N ILE A 41 1.48 -9.97 -2.28
CA ILE A 41 2.54 -10.39 -1.37
C ILE A 41 2.60 -9.36 -0.25
N ILE A 42 2.44 -9.82 0.99
CA ILE A 42 2.44 -8.96 2.16
C ILE A 42 3.79 -9.08 2.85
N ASP A 43 4.57 -7.99 2.83
CA ASP A 43 5.88 -7.88 3.45
C ASP A 43 5.95 -6.58 4.24
N LEU A 44 5.16 -6.51 5.32
CA LEU A 44 5.07 -5.32 6.16
C LEU A 44 6.36 -5.15 6.97
N ARG A 45 7.23 -4.27 6.49
CA ARG A 45 8.57 -4.06 7.06
C ARG A 45 8.53 -3.55 8.48
N TYR A 46 7.53 -2.75 8.82
CA TYR A 46 7.39 -2.20 10.18
C TYR A 46 6.87 -3.22 11.20
N ALA A 47 6.42 -4.39 10.74
CA ALA A 47 6.10 -5.53 11.62
C ALA A 47 7.34 -6.33 12.04
N THR A 48 8.52 -5.93 11.59
CA THR A 48 9.82 -6.48 11.94
C THR A 48 10.81 -5.36 12.27
N THR A 49 12.01 -5.70 12.70
CA THR A 49 13.10 -4.71 12.86
C THR A 49 13.81 -4.38 11.56
N ASN A 50 13.49 -5.09 10.46
CA ASN A 50 14.09 -4.86 9.15
C ASN A 50 13.44 -3.65 8.43
N ASN A 51 13.61 -2.48 9.01
CA ASN A 51 13.16 -1.21 8.48
C ASN A 51 14.16 -0.10 8.86
N PHE A 52 13.99 1.08 8.29
CA PHE A 52 14.95 2.18 8.46
C PHE A 52 15.09 2.67 9.92
N THR A 53 14.09 2.44 10.78
CA THR A 53 14.15 2.81 12.20
C THR A 53 14.91 1.78 13.04
N GLY A 54 15.07 0.54 12.56
CA GLY A 54 15.64 -0.57 13.30
C GLY A 54 14.77 -1.11 14.43
N VAL A 55 13.54 -0.61 14.58
CA VAL A 55 12.59 -1.01 15.63
C VAL A 55 11.35 -1.62 15.02
N GLN A 56 10.76 -2.60 15.69
CA GLN A 56 9.45 -3.12 15.33
C GLN A 56 8.37 -2.13 15.77
N LEU A 57 7.63 -1.59 14.81
CA LEU A 57 6.60 -0.56 15.04
C LEU A 57 5.18 -1.13 15.03
N TYR A 58 4.94 -2.19 14.26
CA TYR A 58 3.67 -2.92 14.21
C TYR A 58 3.78 -4.24 14.97
N PRO A 59 2.67 -4.77 15.49
CA PRO A 59 2.66 -6.14 15.99
C PRO A 59 2.99 -7.13 14.86
N ALA A 60 3.56 -8.30 15.23
CA ALA A 60 3.97 -9.30 14.25
C ALA A 60 2.81 -9.83 13.39
N ASN A 61 1.58 -9.75 13.88
CA ASN A 61 0.36 -10.16 13.18
C ASN A 61 -0.33 -9.01 12.43
N ALA A 62 0.39 -7.92 12.17
CA ALA A 62 -0.14 -6.81 11.39
C ALA A 62 -0.61 -7.26 10.00
N ARG A 63 -1.66 -6.64 9.52
CA ARG A 63 -2.27 -6.90 8.22
C ARG A 63 -2.15 -5.64 7.35
N CYS A 64 -2.10 -5.82 6.03
CA CYS A 64 -2.21 -4.70 5.10
C CYS A 64 -3.68 -4.30 5.00
N LEU A 65 -4.05 -3.28 5.75
CA LEU A 65 -5.39 -2.70 5.71
C LEU A 65 -5.36 -1.44 4.86
N VAL A 66 -6.38 -1.28 4.01
CA VAL A 66 -6.57 -0.10 3.17
C VAL A 66 -8.01 0.38 3.28
N HIS A 67 -8.21 1.69 3.11
CA HIS A 67 -9.56 2.22 3.02
C HIS A 67 -10.26 1.65 1.78
N GLU A 68 -11.55 1.39 1.88
CA GLU A 68 -12.36 0.78 0.82
C GLU A 68 -12.30 1.55 -0.50
N SER A 69 -12.07 2.86 -0.45
CA SER A 69 -11.90 3.69 -1.66
C SER A 69 -10.68 3.30 -2.51
N MET A 70 -9.70 2.59 -1.92
CA MET A 70 -8.52 2.10 -2.62
C MET A 70 -8.79 0.83 -3.44
N ALA A 71 -9.86 0.12 -3.14
CA ALA A 71 -10.11 -1.21 -3.66
C ALA A 71 -10.20 -1.28 -5.19
N PRO A 72 -11.02 -0.45 -5.87
CA PRO A 72 -11.12 -0.53 -7.33
C PRO A 72 -9.79 -0.26 -8.04
N GLY A 73 -9.03 0.74 -7.57
CA GLY A 73 -7.74 1.11 -8.16
C GLY A 73 -6.68 0.04 -7.96
N LEU A 74 -6.60 -0.54 -6.77
CA LEU A 74 -5.65 -1.62 -6.48
C LEU A 74 -5.97 -2.88 -7.30
N LYS A 75 -7.25 -3.20 -7.47
CA LYS A 75 -7.66 -4.31 -8.33
C LYS A 75 -7.24 -4.08 -9.79
N THR A 76 -7.47 -2.90 -10.33
CA THR A 76 -7.06 -2.53 -11.69
C THR A 76 -5.55 -2.63 -11.85
N ALA A 77 -4.77 -2.09 -10.91
CA ALA A 77 -3.31 -2.17 -10.94
C ALA A 77 -2.82 -3.61 -10.91
N ALA A 78 -3.36 -4.44 -10.01
CA ALA A 78 -2.98 -5.83 -9.87
C ALA A 78 -3.31 -6.65 -11.14
N ASP A 79 -4.49 -6.44 -11.72
CA ASP A 79 -4.89 -7.12 -12.96
C ASP A 79 -3.97 -6.75 -14.13
N THR A 80 -3.60 -5.48 -14.26
CA THR A 80 -2.66 -4.99 -15.27
C THR A 80 -1.28 -5.63 -15.13
N LEU A 81 -0.75 -5.69 -13.91
CA LEU A 81 0.56 -6.26 -13.62
C LEU A 81 0.58 -7.79 -13.82
N ARG A 82 -0.49 -8.46 -13.44
CA ARG A 82 -0.61 -9.91 -13.59
C ARG A 82 -0.50 -10.34 -15.06
N ALA A 83 -1.01 -9.52 -16.00
CA ALA A 83 -0.87 -9.76 -17.42
C ALA A 83 0.61 -9.80 -17.87
N ASN A 84 1.51 -9.16 -17.14
CA ASN A 84 2.95 -9.16 -17.35
C ASN A 84 3.70 -10.16 -16.45
N GLY A 85 2.99 -11.03 -15.75
CA GLY A 85 3.61 -11.98 -14.81
C GLY A 85 4.15 -11.33 -13.55
N GLU A 86 3.64 -10.16 -13.19
CA GLU A 86 4.08 -9.40 -12.02
C GLU A 86 2.97 -9.30 -10.96
N ARG A 87 3.39 -9.19 -9.70
CA ARG A 87 2.50 -9.09 -8.53
C ARG A 87 2.91 -7.91 -7.67
N LEU A 88 1.94 -7.28 -7.02
CA LEU A 88 2.20 -6.24 -6.03
C LEU A 88 2.73 -6.85 -4.73
N VAL A 89 3.78 -6.24 -4.22
CA VAL A 89 4.33 -6.48 -2.88
C VAL A 89 4.01 -5.26 -2.04
N PHE A 90 3.33 -5.44 -0.92
CA PHE A 90 2.95 -4.35 -0.02
C PHE A 90 3.93 -4.26 1.15
N TRP A 91 4.62 -3.14 1.26
CA TRP A 91 5.58 -2.84 2.33
C TRP A 91 4.96 -2.05 3.47
N ASP A 92 3.98 -1.19 3.16
CA ASP A 92 3.17 -0.49 4.16
C ASP A 92 1.79 -0.13 3.60
N CYS A 93 0.82 -0.04 4.51
CA CYS A 93 -0.58 0.21 4.20
C CYS A 93 -1.13 1.22 5.22
N TYR A 94 -2.29 0.99 5.82
CA TYR A 94 -2.78 1.82 6.91
C TYR A 94 -1.79 1.82 8.07
N ARG A 95 -1.47 3.01 8.56
CA ARG A 95 -0.55 3.25 9.69
C ARG A 95 -1.29 4.01 10.78
N PRO A 96 -1.52 3.41 11.96
CA PRO A 96 -2.13 4.11 13.08
C PRO A 96 -1.35 5.35 13.48
N HIS A 97 -2.04 6.36 13.99
CA HIS A 97 -1.41 7.62 14.40
C HIS A 97 -0.31 7.42 15.44
N GLU A 98 -0.55 6.55 16.44
CA GLU A 98 0.46 6.25 17.47
C GLU A 98 1.75 5.67 16.88
N VAL A 99 1.66 4.95 15.76
CA VAL A 99 2.84 4.44 15.03
C VAL A 99 3.58 5.59 14.34
N GLN A 100 2.86 6.52 13.73
CA GLN A 100 3.47 7.72 13.13
C GLN A 100 4.21 8.54 14.19
N VAL A 101 3.61 8.72 15.35
CA VAL A 101 4.24 9.43 16.48
C VAL A 101 5.53 8.72 16.91
N ARG A 102 5.46 7.39 17.12
CA ARG A 102 6.63 6.62 17.53
C ARG A 102 7.73 6.63 16.47
N MET A 103 7.37 6.50 15.20
CA MET A 103 8.33 6.56 14.10
C MET A 103 9.10 7.88 14.11
N PHE A 104 8.43 8.99 14.30
CA PHE A 104 9.06 10.30 14.38
C PHE A 104 9.89 10.47 15.68
N GLN A 105 9.47 9.85 16.79
CA GLN A 105 10.27 9.83 18.02
C GLN A 105 11.60 9.08 17.84
N VAL A 106 11.58 7.97 17.11
CA VAL A 106 12.77 7.17 16.86
C VAL A 106 13.70 7.84 15.84
N VAL A 107 13.12 8.43 14.78
CA VAL A 107 13.85 9.13 13.71
C VAL A 107 13.23 10.51 13.53
N PRO A 108 13.61 11.50 14.35
CA PRO A 108 13.01 12.84 14.34
C PRO A 108 13.55 13.70 13.20
N ASN A 109 13.45 13.20 11.97
CA ASN A 109 13.93 13.89 10.77
C ASN A 109 12.74 14.13 9.84
N PRO A 110 12.25 15.39 9.72
CA PRO A 110 11.06 15.68 8.90
C PRO A 110 11.30 15.49 7.40
N ASN A 111 12.55 15.36 6.95
CA ASN A 111 12.85 15.02 5.55
C ASN A 111 12.59 13.54 5.25
N TRP A 112 12.59 12.68 6.25
CA TRP A 112 12.41 11.23 6.13
C TRP A 112 11.06 10.75 6.65
N VAL A 113 10.59 11.34 7.73
CA VAL A 113 9.35 10.96 8.42
C VAL A 113 8.47 12.21 8.53
N ALA A 114 7.23 12.11 8.05
CA ALA A 114 6.28 13.21 8.21
C ALA A 114 6.07 13.51 9.71
N LYS A 115 6.22 14.78 10.10
CA LYS A 115 5.95 15.19 11.46
C LYS A 115 4.48 14.93 11.79
N PRO A 116 4.17 14.25 12.92
CA PRO A 116 2.79 14.00 13.31
C PRO A 116 1.98 15.28 13.39
N GLY A 117 0.81 15.29 12.75
CA GLY A 117 -0.12 16.41 12.73
C GLY A 117 -1.36 16.14 13.56
N GLN A 118 -2.41 16.92 13.32
CA GLN A 118 -3.70 16.83 14.02
C GLN A 118 -4.74 16.02 13.26
N TYR A 119 -4.44 15.62 12.02
CA TYR A 119 -5.36 14.93 11.13
C TYR A 119 -4.70 13.71 10.52
N ALA A 120 -5.52 12.71 10.22
CA ALA A 120 -5.12 11.57 9.42
C ALA A 120 -5.09 11.96 7.94
N ARG A 121 -3.96 11.69 7.28
CA ARG A 121 -3.74 11.80 5.83
C ARG A 121 -2.92 10.61 5.37
N SER A 122 -2.94 10.34 4.07
CA SER A 122 -2.06 9.35 3.47
C SER A 122 -2.17 8.00 4.17
N HIS A 123 -1.06 7.43 4.67
CA HIS A 123 -1.06 6.17 5.41
C HIS A 123 -1.97 6.16 6.64
N GLU A 124 -2.02 7.24 7.40
CA GLU A 124 -2.86 7.32 8.60
C GLU A 124 -4.36 7.29 8.29
N ALA A 125 -4.74 7.66 7.06
CA ALA A 125 -6.11 7.57 6.56
C ALA A 125 -6.42 6.23 5.87
N GLY A 126 -5.44 5.33 5.75
CA GLY A 126 -5.57 4.10 4.98
C GLY A 126 -5.67 4.33 3.47
N ARG A 127 -5.24 5.49 2.97
CA ARG A 127 -5.43 5.93 1.58
C ARG A 127 -4.13 6.04 0.79
N SER A 128 -3.05 5.50 1.32
CA SER A 128 -1.75 5.37 0.66
C SER A 128 -1.16 4.00 0.90
N VAL A 129 -0.37 3.54 -0.04
CA VAL A 129 0.37 2.29 0.07
C VAL A 129 1.80 2.48 -0.39
N ASP A 130 2.72 1.74 0.22
CA ASP A 130 4.09 1.59 -0.23
C ASP A 130 4.22 0.20 -0.85
N VAL A 131 4.57 0.16 -2.14
CA VAL A 131 4.56 -1.07 -2.93
C VAL A 131 5.78 -1.21 -3.81
N THR A 132 6.07 -2.45 -4.16
CA THR A 132 6.99 -2.81 -5.23
C THR A 132 6.44 -3.98 -6.03
N LEU A 133 7.23 -4.52 -6.96
CA LEU A 133 6.86 -5.62 -7.82
C LEU A 133 7.69 -6.86 -7.54
N ALA A 134 7.07 -8.02 -7.68
CA ALA A 134 7.74 -9.30 -7.78
C ALA A 134 7.29 -10.04 -9.04
N ASN A 135 8.18 -10.84 -9.59
CA ASN A 135 7.90 -11.79 -10.66
C ASN A 135 8.36 -13.21 -10.25
N ALA A 136 8.38 -14.16 -11.18
CA ALA A 136 8.80 -15.53 -10.89
C ALA A 136 10.25 -15.64 -10.37
N ARG A 137 11.09 -14.62 -10.57
CA ARG A 137 12.49 -14.57 -10.10
C ARG A 137 12.65 -13.90 -8.73
N GLY A 138 11.60 -13.30 -8.18
CA GLY A 138 11.62 -12.55 -6.93
C GLY A 138 11.35 -11.07 -7.13
N LEU A 139 11.86 -10.23 -6.23
CA LEU A 139 11.67 -8.78 -6.31
C LEU A 139 12.29 -8.22 -7.58
N VAL A 140 11.55 -7.33 -8.25
CA VAL A 140 12.02 -6.58 -9.41
C VAL A 140 12.99 -5.50 -8.94
N ASP A 141 14.10 -5.34 -9.67
CA ASP A 141 15.12 -4.32 -9.36
C ASP A 141 14.61 -2.92 -9.67
N MET A 142 14.36 -2.14 -8.65
CA MET A 142 13.90 -0.76 -8.73
C MET A 142 15.02 0.28 -8.56
N GLY A 143 16.24 -0.16 -8.28
CA GLY A 143 17.41 0.71 -8.11
C GLY A 143 17.69 1.12 -6.68
N THR A 144 16.67 1.20 -5.83
CA THR A 144 16.82 1.39 -4.38
C THR A 144 15.92 0.42 -3.63
N GLY A 145 16.21 0.20 -2.35
CA GLY A 145 15.32 -0.51 -1.45
C GLY A 145 14.24 0.40 -0.86
N PHE A 146 13.39 -0.19 -0.05
CA PHE A 146 12.35 0.51 0.70
C PHE A 146 12.97 1.46 1.72
N ASP A 147 12.42 2.67 1.79
CA ASP A 147 12.86 3.73 2.72
C ASP A 147 14.35 4.09 2.59
N ASP A 148 14.91 3.92 1.40
CA ASP A 148 16.16 4.57 1.02
C ASP A 148 15.86 6.03 0.70
N PHE A 149 16.24 6.94 1.58
CA PHE A 149 15.93 8.37 1.44
C PHE A 149 16.99 9.14 0.65
N SER A 150 17.82 8.45 -0.13
CA SER A 150 18.76 9.08 -1.06
C SER A 150 18.02 9.70 -2.25
N PRO A 151 18.68 10.63 -3.00
CA PRO A 151 18.08 11.21 -4.22
C PRO A 151 17.71 10.19 -5.29
N ARG A 152 18.33 9.01 -5.29
CA ARG A 152 18.00 7.92 -6.22
C ARG A 152 16.58 7.37 -5.99
N SER A 153 15.98 7.60 -4.83
CA SER A 153 14.63 7.15 -4.53
C SER A 153 13.53 8.09 -5.02
N LEU A 154 13.88 9.27 -5.52
CA LEU A 154 12.92 10.15 -6.18
C LEU A 154 12.27 9.39 -7.35
N ALA A 155 10.94 9.48 -7.47
CA ALA A 155 10.17 8.66 -8.41
C ALA A 155 10.66 8.75 -9.87
N TYR A 156 11.15 9.92 -10.27
CA TYR A 156 11.64 10.20 -11.63
C TYR A 156 13.15 10.38 -11.69
N ALA A 157 13.89 9.89 -10.69
CA ALA A 157 15.34 9.98 -10.70
C ALA A 157 15.95 9.25 -11.90
N THR A 158 16.97 9.85 -12.48
CA THR A 158 17.77 9.29 -13.58
C THR A 158 19.21 9.04 -13.17
N ASP A 159 19.81 9.95 -12.40
CA ASP A 159 21.18 9.81 -11.91
C ASP A 159 21.29 8.63 -10.94
N GLY A 160 22.18 7.69 -11.26
CA GLY A 160 22.40 6.50 -10.44
C GLY A 160 21.27 5.46 -10.52
N VAL A 161 20.32 5.64 -11.44
CA VAL A 161 19.22 4.70 -11.72
C VAL A 161 19.31 4.25 -13.16
N SER A 162 19.50 2.96 -13.40
CA SER A 162 19.66 2.43 -14.77
C SER A 162 18.39 2.60 -15.60
N ALA A 163 18.53 2.49 -16.93
CA ALA A 163 17.38 2.53 -17.83
C ALA A 163 16.36 1.42 -17.50
N ASP A 164 16.82 0.21 -17.18
CA ASP A 164 15.95 -0.91 -16.79
C ASP A 164 15.24 -0.63 -15.47
N GLN A 165 15.93 -0.07 -14.48
CA GLN A 165 15.34 0.31 -13.19
C GLN A 165 14.28 1.41 -13.37
N GLN A 166 14.57 2.42 -14.20
CA GLN A 166 13.58 3.44 -14.55
C GLN A 166 12.37 2.85 -15.24
N ALA A 167 12.55 1.92 -16.17
CA ALA A 167 11.47 1.22 -16.85
C ALA A 167 10.63 0.36 -15.88
N ASN A 168 11.27 -0.29 -14.91
CA ASN A 168 10.60 -1.07 -13.88
C ASN A 168 9.71 -0.18 -13.00
N ARG A 169 10.22 0.96 -12.57
CA ARG A 169 9.42 1.98 -11.83
C ARG A 169 8.26 2.50 -12.68
N ALA A 170 8.49 2.74 -13.97
CA ALA A 170 7.46 3.22 -14.88
C ALA A 170 6.31 2.21 -15.06
N ARG A 171 6.61 0.90 -15.10
CA ARG A 171 5.58 -0.15 -15.15
C ARG A 171 4.71 -0.15 -13.90
N LEU A 172 5.33 -0.10 -12.71
CA LEU A 172 4.59 0.01 -11.45
C LEU A 172 3.71 1.26 -11.45
N ARG A 173 4.30 2.41 -11.75
CA ARG A 173 3.60 3.69 -11.78
C ARG A 173 2.45 3.70 -12.78
N GLY A 174 2.66 3.18 -13.98
CA GLY A 174 1.64 3.10 -15.02
C GLY A 174 0.45 2.24 -14.61
N ALA A 175 0.70 1.10 -13.98
CA ALA A 175 -0.36 0.22 -13.48
C ALA A 175 -1.16 0.90 -12.36
N MET A 176 -0.48 1.53 -11.42
CA MET A 176 -1.11 2.25 -10.32
C MET A 176 -1.93 3.44 -10.82
N GLN A 177 -1.41 4.23 -11.77
CA GLN A 177 -2.12 5.35 -12.38
C GLN A 177 -3.38 4.90 -13.14
N ALA A 178 -3.34 3.77 -13.80
CA ALA A 178 -4.51 3.19 -14.47
C ALA A 178 -5.65 2.91 -13.47
N GLY A 179 -5.31 2.65 -12.21
CA GLY A 179 -6.26 2.51 -11.10
C GLY A 179 -6.58 3.82 -10.37
N GLY A 180 -6.07 4.97 -10.82
CA GLY A 180 -6.29 6.25 -10.16
C GLY A 180 -5.42 6.49 -8.93
N LEU A 181 -4.32 5.74 -8.78
CA LEU A 181 -3.38 5.89 -7.68
C LEU A 181 -2.16 6.68 -8.14
N GLN A 182 -1.83 7.75 -7.44
CA GLN A 182 -0.82 8.73 -7.85
C GLN A 182 0.49 8.49 -7.10
N VAL A 183 1.61 8.44 -7.83
CA VAL A 183 2.92 8.37 -7.21
C VAL A 183 3.23 9.65 -6.46
N TYR A 184 3.85 9.53 -5.30
CA TYR A 184 4.52 10.64 -4.64
C TYR A 184 5.89 10.86 -5.29
N SER A 185 6.16 12.08 -5.74
CA SER A 185 7.41 12.38 -6.47
C SER A 185 8.68 12.14 -5.66
N GLY A 186 8.58 12.19 -4.33
CA GLY A 186 9.69 11.96 -3.41
C GLY A 186 10.08 10.50 -3.21
N GLU A 187 9.20 9.56 -3.56
CA GLU A 187 9.38 8.13 -3.29
C GLU A 187 8.74 7.30 -4.42
N TRP A 188 9.53 6.49 -5.13
CA TRP A 188 9.02 5.69 -6.24
C TRP A 188 8.01 4.61 -5.81
N TRP A 189 8.02 4.19 -4.53
CA TRP A 189 7.16 3.14 -3.96
C TRP A 189 5.84 3.65 -3.39
N HIS A 190 5.71 4.96 -3.15
CA HIS A 190 4.56 5.54 -2.45
C HIS A 190 3.49 6.04 -3.41
N PHE A 191 2.26 5.56 -3.22
CA PHE A 191 1.10 5.90 -4.05
C PHE A 191 -0.07 6.36 -3.19
N ASP A 192 -0.63 7.51 -3.56
CA ASP A 192 -1.80 8.10 -2.92
C ASP A 192 -3.06 7.77 -3.71
N GLY A 193 -4.11 7.35 -3.02
CA GLY A 193 -5.41 7.08 -3.58
C GLY A 193 -6.42 8.21 -3.32
N PRO A 194 -7.71 7.96 -3.61
CA PRO A 194 -8.75 8.96 -3.45
C PRO A 194 -8.81 9.55 -2.04
N GLY A 195 -8.75 10.88 -1.93
CA GLY A 195 -8.88 11.59 -0.68
C GLY A 195 -7.66 11.52 0.25
N ALA A 196 -6.51 11.00 -0.22
CA ALA A 196 -5.30 10.85 0.62
C ALA A 196 -4.79 12.16 1.21
N GLY A 197 -4.93 13.27 0.49
CA GLY A 197 -4.48 14.60 0.95
C GLY A 197 -5.44 15.31 1.90
N GLU A 198 -6.65 14.81 2.06
CA GLU A 198 -7.65 15.43 2.93
C GLU A 198 -7.39 15.09 4.40
N GLY A 199 -7.39 16.12 5.27
CA GLY A 199 -7.31 15.92 6.72
C GLY A 199 -8.60 15.38 7.27
N ARG A 200 -8.52 14.24 7.96
CA ARG A 200 -9.65 13.54 8.59
C ARG A 200 -9.33 13.25 10.06
N PRO A 201 -10.34 12.96 10.88
CA PRO A 201 -10.07 12.44 12.22
C PRO A 201 -9.24 11.15 12.16
N PHE A 202 -8.41 10.92 13.17
CA PHE A 202 -7.68 9.65 13.30
C PHE A 202 -8.64 8.47 13.35
N LEU A 203 -8.26 7.37 12.69
CA LEU A 203 -9.15 6.23 12.51
C LEU A 203 -9.32 5.37 13.76
N ASN A 204 -8.41 5.44 14.72
CA ASN A 204 -8.44 4.67 15.98
C ASN A 204 -8.68 3.16 15.79
N ALA A 205 -8.19 2.60 14.70
CA ALA A 205 -8.30 1.19 14.37
C ALA A 205 -6.93 0.51 14.52
N PRO A 206 -6.87 -0.73 15.02
CA PRO A 206 -5.62 -1.50 15.03
C PRO A 206 -5.24 -1.94 13.61
N VAL A 207 -3.97 -2.35 13.43
CA VAL A 207 -3.47 -2.88 12.15
C VAL A 207 -3.69 -4.39 11.98
N ASN A 208 -4.41 -5.00 12.86
CA ASN A 208 -4.70 -6.43 12.85
C ASN A 208 -6.21 -6.68 13.02
#